data_fd91947de331ff2d2f1ee27816ffe57a
#
_entry.id   fd91947de331ff2d2f1ee27816ffe57a
#
_cell.length_a   1.000
_cell.length_b   1.000
_cell.length_c   1.000
_cell.angle_alpha   90.00
_cell.angle_beta   90.00
_cell.angle_gamma   90.00
#
_symmetry.space_group_name_H-M   'P 1'
#
loop_
_entity.id
_entity.type
_entity.pdbx_description
1 polymer ?
#
loop_
_entity_poly.entity_id
_entity_poly.type
_entity_poly.pdbx_seq_one_letter_code
_entity_poly.pdbx_strand_id
1 'polypeptide(L)'
;MKHAMKRKDAANWWLSQKATVAKAVDDAERATGHQIVVAVGKLGRLRDLTANRIARKHKGATIVFCVDPLDRRFELRWSTTVQLSDAIVGKTSQLLAEQRLADAIALVATALPVQAEGEELPDIVED
;
A
#
# COMPACT_ATOMS: atom_id res chain seq x y z
N MET A 1 7.92 -21.06 19.78
CA MET A 1 8.31 -19.68 20.07
C MET A 1 8.15 -18.84 18.82
N LYS A 2 7.55 -17.70 19.00
CA LYS A 2 7.39 -16.79 17.90
C LYS A 2 8.68 -16.03 17.67
N HIS A 3 8.95 -15.83 16.44
CA HIS A 3 10.15 -15.13 16.05
C HIS A 3 9.78 -13.93 15.23
N ALA A 4 9.98 -12.76 15.79
CA ALA A 4 9.90 -11.56 14.98
C ALA A 4 10.94 -11.64 13.88
N MET A 5 10.60 -11.13 12.72
CA MET A 5 11.55 -10.97 11.63
C MET A 5 12.72 -10.12 12.10
N LYS A 6 13.94 -10.57 11.91
CA LYS A 6 15.10 -9.75 12.20
C LYS A 6 15.11 -8.54 11.27
N ARG A 7 15.61 -7.42 11.76
CA ARG A 7 15.64 -6.17 10.98
C ARG A 7 16.35 -6.35 9.63
N LYS A 8 17.45 -7.09 9.64
CA LYS A 8 18.19 -7.37 8.42
C LYS A 8 17.33 -8.12 7.41
N ASP A 9 16.60 -9.14 7.87
CA ASP A 9 15.75 -9.95 7.01
C ASP A 9 14.57 -9.13 6.47
N ALA A 10 14.01 -8.27 7.33
CA ALA A 10 12.92 -7.38 6.92
C ALA A 10 13.39 -6.41 5.84
N ALA A 11 14.57 -5.81 6.03
CA ALA A 11 15.14 -4.89 5.07
C ALA A 11 15.43 -5.61 3.74
N ASN A 12 15.99 -6.81 3.79
CA ASN A 12 16.27 -7.60 2.59
C ASN A 12 14.99 -7.97 1.85
N TRP A 13 13.95 -8.38 2.58
CA TRP A 13 12.67 -8.68 1.98
C TRP A 13 12.10 -7.46 1.26
N TRP A 14 12.10 -6.31 1.94
CA TRP A 14 11.58 -5.08 1.35
C TRP A 14 12.39 -4.68 0.12
N LEU A 15 13.71 -4.73 0.20
CA LEU A 15 14.57 -4.40 -0.94
C LEU A 15 14.29 -5.31 -2.13
N SER A 16 13.98 -6.59 -1.88
CA SER A 16 13.64 -7.52 -2.96
C SER A 16 12.32 -7.19 -3.63
N GLN A 17 11.40 -6.49 -2.93
CA GLN A 17 10.08 -6.12 -3.42
C GLN A 17 10.04 -4.73 -4.04
N LYS A 18 10.91 -3.85 -3.60
CA LYS A 18 10.78 -2.41 -3.84
C LYS A 18 10.65 -2.04 -5.31
N ALA A 19 11.50 -2.60 -6.16
CA ALA A 19 11.48 -2.27 -7.59
C ALA A 19 10.16 -2.72 -8.25
N THR A 20 9.69 -3.92 -7.91
CA THR A 20 8.43 -4.46 -8.43
C THR A 20 7.24 -3.63 -7.94
N VAL A 21 7.27 -3.24 -6.68
CA VAL A 21 6.23 -2.40 -6.09
C VAL A 21 6.20 -1.02 -6.73
N ALA A 22 7.37 -0.41 -6.91
CA ALA A 22 7.46 0.90 -7.57
C ALA A 22 6.90 0.86 -8.98
N LYS A 23 7.21 -0.20 -9.73
CA LYS A 23 6.66 -0.38 -11.07
C LYS A 23 5.14 -0.56 -11.04
N ALA A 24 4.62 -1.34 -10.10
CA ALA A 24 3.17 -1.54 -9.97
C ALA A 24 2.46 -0.22 -9.67
N VAL A 25 3.02 0.60 -8.79
CA VAL A 25 2.47 1.92 -8.48
C VAL A 25 2.47 2.82 -9.72
N ASP A 26 3.60 2.88 -10.41
CA ASP A 26 3.72 3.71 -11.61
C ASP A 26 2.72 3.29 -12.69
N ASP A 27 2.63 1.98 -12.96
CA ASP A 27 1.67 1.45 -13.94
C ASP A 27 0.24 1.78 -13.54
N ALA A 28 -0.10 1.63 -12.25
CA ALA A 28 -1.43 1.92 -11.75
C ALA A 28 -1.77 3.41 -11.86
N GLU A 29 -0.84 4.27 -11.52
CA GLU A 29 -1.05 5.71 -11.61
C GLU A 29 -1.22 6.15 -13.06
N ARG A 30 -0.44 5.60 -13.97
CA ARG A 30 -0.59 5.91 -15.40
C ARG A 30 -1.91 5.42 -15.96
N ALA A 31 -2.36 4.24 -15.53
CA ALA A 31 -3.60 3.67 -16.02
C ALA A 31 -4.83 4.39 -15.49
N THR A 32 -4.77 4.93 -14.29
CA THR A 32 -5.96 5.46 -13.60
C THR A 32 -5.95 6.97 -13.38
N GLY A 33 -4.78 7.60 -13.38
CA GLY A 33 -4.63 9.02 -13.01
C GLY A 33 -4.71 9.28 -11.52
N HIS A 34 -4.92 8.25 -10.70
CA HIS A 34 -5.00 8.39 -9.25
C HIS A 34 -3.62 8.30 -8.61
N GLN A 35 -3.43 9.03 -7.51
CA GLN A 35 -2.19 8.97 -6.74
C GLN A 35 -2.27 7.81 -5.75
N ILE A 36 -1.24 6.97 -5.76
CA ILE A 36 -1.14 5.80 -4.89
C ILE A 36 0.16 5.90 -4.10
N VAL A 37 0.07 5.75 -2.78
CA VAL A 37 1.24 5.83 -1.90
C VAL A 37 1.42 4.50 -1.20
N VAL A 38 2.66 4.03 -1.15
CA VAL A 38 3.07 2.89 -0.33
C VAL A 38 3.92 3.46 0.80
N ALA A 39 3.36 3.45 2.00
CA ALA A 39 4.03 3.97 3.19
C ALA A 39 4.66 2.80 3.96
N VAL A 40 5.98 2.80 4.03
CA VAL A 40 6.74 1.71 4.64
C VAL A 40 7.22 2.15 6.02
N GLY A 41 6.89 1.39 7.03
CA GLY A 41 7.29 1.69 8.40
C GLY A 41 6.55 0.81 9.39
N LYS A 42 6.84 1.02 10.67
CA LYS A 42 6.27 0.21 11.74
C LYS A 42 4.80 0.56 11.95
N LEU A 43 3.93 -0.45 11.96
CA LEU A 43 2.52 -0.26 12.26
C LEU A 43 2.23 -0.39 13.77
N GLY A 44 2.94 -1.27 14.45
CA GLY A 44 2.81 -1.40 15.88
C GLY A 44 1.55 -2.15 16.31
N ARG A 45 1.23 -2.06 17.61
CA ARG A 45 0.12 -2.78 18.22
C ARG A 45 -1.23 -2.22 17.82
N LEU A 46 -1.33 -0.89 17.67
CA LEU A 46 -2.55 -0.22 17.28
C LEU A 46 -2.54 0.04 15.78
N ARG A 47 -2.52 -1.05 15.04
CA ARG A 47 -2.33 -1.04 13.59
C ARG A 47 -3.34 -0.16 12.87
N ASP A 48 -4.62 -0.27 13.23
CA ASP A 48 -5.67 0.53 12.59
C ASP A 48 -5.49 2.02 12.83
N LEU A 49 -5.17 2.40 14.07
CA LEU A 49 -4.96 3.81 14.40
C LEU A 49 -3.73 4.36 13.69
N THR A 50 -2.66 3.56 13.62
CA THR A 50 -1.44 3.96 12.92
C THR A 50 -1.71 4.14 11.44
N ALA A 51 -2.42 3.20 10.81
CA ALA A 51 -2.77 3.28 9.40
C ALA A 51 -3.66 4.50 9.11
N ASN A 52 -4.62 4.79 9.99
CA ASN A 52 -5.47 5.96 9.83
C ASN A 52 -4.67 7.25 9.90
N ARG A 53 -3.68 7.32 10.81
CA ARG A 53 -2.81 8.48 10.92
C ARG A 53 -1.95 8.66 9.68
N ILE A 54 -1.41 7.56 9.15
CA ILE A 54 -0.61 7.58 7.92
C ILE A 54 -1.47 8.06 6.75
N ALA A 55 -2.69 7.55 6.63
CA ALA A 55 -3.60 7.96 5.56
C ALA A 55 -3.91 9.46 5.63
N ARG A 56 -4.12 10.01 6.83
CA ARG A 56 -4.35 11.44 6.99
C ARG A 56 -3.12 12.27 6.60
N LYS A 57 -1.94 11.75 6.86
CA LYS A 57 -0.70 12.40 6.46
C LYS A 57 -0.54 12.47 4.94
N HIS A 58 -1.10 11.50 4.24
CA HIS A 58 -1.05 11.41 2.78
C HIS A 58 -2.44 11.62 2.16
N LYS A 59 -3.18 12.58 2.64
CA LYS A 59 -4.57 12.81 2.23
C LYS A 59 -4.75 13.15 0.77
N GLY A 60 -3.68 13.54 0.07
CA GLY A 60 -3.72 13.78 -1.37
C GLY A 60 -3.73 12.50 -2.19
N ALA A 61 -3.42 11.37 -1.58
CA ALA A 61 -3.43 10.08 -2.28
C ALA A 61 -4.83 9.48 -2.27
N THR A 62 -5.20 8.84 -3.37
CA THR A 62 -6.47 8.12 -3.45
C THR A 62 -6.38 6.81 -2.67
N ILE A 63 -5.24 6.13 -2.76
CA ILE A 63 -5.00 4.85 -2.11
C ILE A 63 -3.70 4.94 -1.32
N VAL A 64 -3.71 4.42 -0.11
CA VAL A 64 -2.50 4.29 0.72
C VAL A 64 -2.36 2.85 1.17
N PHE A 65 -1.25 2.23 0.82
CA PHE A 65 -0.86 0.92 1.33
C PHE A 65 0.14 1.16 2.45
N CYS A 66 -0.19 0.72 3.66
CA CYS A 66 0.73 0.79 4.79
C CYS A 66 1.42 -0.56 4.92
N VAL A 67 2.74 -0.57 4.90
CA VAL A 67 3.54 -1.80 4.86
C VAL A 67 4.52 -1.79 6.02
N ASP A 68 4.44 -2.82 6.86
CA ASP A 68 5.38 -3.06 7.95
C ASP A 68 6.23 -4.28 7.59
N PRO A 69 7.45 -4.08 7.04
CA PRO A 69 8.26 -5.21 6.60
C PRO A 69 8.73 -6.11 7.74
N LEU A 70 8.92 -5.54 8.93
CA LEU A 70 9.42 -6.30 10.08
C LEU A 70 8.43 -7.37 10.50
N ASP A 71 7.15 -7.00 10.61
CA ASP A 71 6.10 -7.91 11.05
C ASP A 71 5.27 -8.47 9.91
N ARG A 72 5.60 -8.11 8.67
CA ARG A 72 4.85 -8.51 7.46
C ARG A 72 3.38 -8.17 7.60
N ARG A 73 3.09 -6.98 8.11
CA ARG A 73 1.73 -6.48 8.28
C ARG A 73 1.44 -5.44 7.23
N PHE A 74 0.17 -5.42 6.80
CA PHE A 74 -0.28 -4.56 5.72
C PHE A 74 -1.63 -3.97 6.09
N GLU A 75 -1.85 -2.71 5.73
CA GLU A 75 -3.16 -2.07 5.84
C GLU A 75 -3.44 -1.30 4.57
N LEU A 76 -4.69 -1.32 4.16
CA LEU A 76 -5.17 -0.59 2.98
C LEU A 76 -6.09 0.53 3.45
N ARG A 77 -5.86 1.72 2.94
CA ARG A 77 -6.77 2.86 3.18
C ARG A 77 -7.04 3.54 1.85
N TRP A 78 -8.20 4.14 1.72
CA TRP A 78 -8.58 4.84 0.50
C TRP A 78 -9.38 6.08 0.82
N SER A 79 -9.35 7.02 -0.13
CA SER A 79 -10.06 8.29 -0.03
C SER A 79 -11.57 8.07 -0.12
N THR A 80 -12.33 8.93 0.54
CA THR A 80 -13.80 8.92 0.44
C THR A 80 -14.28 9.29 -0.97
N THR A 81 -13.38 9.77 -1.84
CA THR A 81 -13.74 10.12 -3.22
C THR A 81 -13.94 8.89 -4.12
N VAL A 82 -13.52 7.72 -3.66
CA VAL A 82 -13.68 6.48 -4.42
C VAL A 82 -14.41 5.45 -3.57
N GLN A 83 -15.04 4.49 -4.23
CA GLN A 83 -15.71 3.38 -3.57
C GLN A 83 -15.02 2.08 -3.98
N LEU A 84 -14.61 1.31 -2.99
CA LEU A 84 -14.08 -0.04 -3.23
C LEU A 84 -15.11 -1.02 -2.71
N SER A 85 -15.50 -1.96 -3.57
CA SER A 85 -16.46 -2.99 -3.16
C SER A 85 -15.84 -3.91 -2.11
N ASP A 86 -16.68 -4.55 -1.31
CA ASP A 86 -16.22 -5.52 -0.32
C ASP A 86 -15.45 -6.66 -0.98
N ALA A 87 -15.84 -7.05 -2.19
CA ALA A 87 -15.13 -8.09 -2.93
C ALA A 87 -13.70 -7.68 -3.27
N ILE A 88 -13.50 -6.44 -3.72
CA ILE A 88 -12.15 -5.92 -4.04
C ILE A 88 -11.33 -5.79 -2.76
N VAL A 89 -11.92 -5.24 -1.70
CA VAL A 89 -11.22 -5.09 -0.42
C VAL A 89 -10.80 -6.46 0.11
N GLY A 90 -11.69 -7.46 0.05
CA GLY A 90 -11.40 -8.80 0.51
C GLY A 90 -10.28 -9.47 -0.28
N LYS A 91 -10.32 -9.39 -1.60
CA LYS A 91 -9.28 -9.99 -2.45
C LYS A 91 -7.94 -9.27 -2.27
N THR A 92 -7.97 -7.95 -2.13
CA THR A 92 -6.75 -7.18 -1.89
C THR A 92 -6.13 -7.57 -0.55
N SER A 93 -6.95 -7.69 0.49
CA SER A 93 -6.49 -8.12 1.81
C SER A 93 -5.88 -9.52 1.77
N GLN A 94 -6.47 -10.41 0.99
CA GLN A 94 -5.92 -11.76 0.80
C GLN A 94 -4.54 -11.72 0.14
N LEU A 95 -4.39 -10.93 -0.92
CA LEU A 95 -3.10 -10.78 -1.60
C LEU A 95 -2.05 -10.20 -0.66
N LEU A 96 -2.45 -9.22 0.17
CA LEU A 96 -1.53 -8.64 1.16
C LEU A 96 -1.13 -9.68 2.20
N ALA A 97 -2.06 -10.51 2.66
CA ALA A 97 -1.74 -11.60 3.59
C ALA A 97 -0.77 -12.60 2.99
N GLU A 98 -0.80 -12.78 1.67
CA GLU A 98 0.14 -13.62 0.92
C GLU A 98 1.43 -12.89 0.58
N GLN A 99 1.59 -11.67 1.05
CA GLN A 99 2.76 -10.83 0.79
C GLN A 99 2.95 -10.50 -0.70
N ARG A 100 1.84 -10.41 -1.42
CA ARG A 100 1.82 -10.11 -2.85
C ARG A 100 1.41 -8.65 -3.06
N LEU A 101 2.27 -7.75 -2.60
CA LEU A 101 1.95 -6.31 -2.58
C LEU A 101 1.76 -5.73 -3.99
N ALA A 102 2.64 -6.07 -4.94
CA ALA A 102 2.52 -5.56 -6.31
C ALA A 102 1.20 -6.01 -6.95
N ASP A 103 0.80 -7.26 -6.72
CA ASP A 103 -0.47 -7.79 -7.23
C ASP A 103 -1.66 -7.11 -6.57
N ALA A 104 -1.56 -6.80 -5.27
CA ALA A 104 -2.60 -6.08 -4.57
C ALA A 104 -2.79 -4.67 -5.15
N ILE A 105 -1.69 -3.98 -5.45
CA ILE A 105 -1.73 -2.65 -6.08
C ILE A 105 -2.42 -2.73 -7.44
N ALA A 106 -2.03 -3.70 -8.26
CA ALA A 106 -2.63 -3.88 -9.59
C ALA A 106 -4.14 -4.17 -9.50
N LEU A 107 -4.54 -4.99 -8.53
CA LEU A 107 -5.95 -5.31 -8.36
C LEU A 107 -6.77 -4.08 -7.96
N VAL A 108 -6.30 -3.31 -6.98
CA VAL A 108 -7.00 -2.09 -6.56
C VAL A 108 -7.12 -1.12 -7.72
N ALA A 109 -6.08 -1.00 -8.54
CA ALA A 109 -6.09 -0.11 -9.71
C ALA A 109 -7.25 -0.45 -10.66
N THR A 110 -7.58 -1.72 -10.83
CA THR A 110 -8.69 -2.11 -11.72
C THR A 110 -10.04 -1.61 -11.23
N ALA A 111 -10.17 -1.29 -9.95
CA ALA A 111 -11.41 -0.83 -9.36
C ALA A 111 -11.52 0.70 -9.32
N LEU A 112 -10.48 1.42 -9.69
CA LEU A 112 -10.49 2.88 -9.66
C LEU A 112 -11.00 3.45 -10.98
N PRO A 113 -11.87 4.48 -10.92
CA PRO A 113 -12.29 5.15 -12.15
C PRO A 113 -11.10 5.91 -12.74
N VAL A 114 -10.99 5.87 -14.06
CA VAL A 114 -9.91 6.61 -14.74
C VAL A 114 -10.18 8.11 -14.65
N GLN A 115 -9.15 8.88 -14.32
CA GLN A 115 -9.24 10.32 -14.27
C GLN A 115 -7.94 10.95 -14.79
N ALA A 116 -7.97 12.27 -15.01
CA ALA A 116 -6.78 13.00 -15.38
C ALA A 116 -5.77 12.97 -14.24
N GLU A 117 -4.47 12.88 -14.56
CA GLU A 117 -3.43 12.91 -13.54
C GLU A 117 -3.50 14.20 -12.76
N GLY A 118 -3.41 14.07 -11.43
CA GLY A 118 -3.36 15.20 -10.54
C GLY A 118 -1.92 15.58 -10.21
N GLU A 119 -1.77 16.30 -9.08
CA GLU A 119 -0.46 16.67 -8.59
C GLU A 119 0.33 15.40 -8.23
N GLU A 120 1.59 15.38 -8.66
CA GLU A 120 2.43 14.23 -8.41
C GLU A 120 2.86 14.18 -6.94
N LEU A 121 2.71 13.00 -6.34
CA LEU A 121 3.14 12.72 -4.97
C LEU A 121 4.21 11.63 -4.99
N PRO A 122 5.05 11.56 -3.95
CA PRO A 122 5.99 10.43 -3.86
C PRO A 122 5.24 9.10 -3.85
N ASP A 123 5.64 8.18 -4.71
CA ASP A 123 5.00 6.87 -4.83
C ASP A 123 5.26 5.99 -3.61
N ILE A 124 6.47 6.08 -3.07
CA ILE A 124 6.89 5.27 -1.92
C ILE A 124 7.46 6.21 -0.87
N VAL A 125 6.96 6.07 0.34
CA VAL A 125 7.44 6.82 1.50
C VAL A 125 7.95 5.83 2.52
N GLU A 126 9.22 5.97 2.89
CA GLU A 126 9.88 5.08 3.85
C GLU A 126 10.26 5.87 5.10
N ASP A 127 9.99 5.28 6.27
CA ASP A 127 10.42 5.84 7.55
C ASP A 127 11.84 5.38 7.91
#